data_7212669cd73ed60cc1e4b449bf09ba10
#
_entry.id   7212669cd73ed60cc1e4b449bf09ba10
#
_cell.length_a   1.000
_cell.length_b   1.000
_cell.length_c   1.000
_cell.angle_alpha   90.00
_cell.angle_beta   90.00
_cell.angle_gamma   90.00
#
_symmetry.space_group_name_H-M   'P 1'
#
loop_
_entity.id
_entity.type
_entity.pdbx_description
1 polymer ?
#
loop_
_entity_poly.entity_id
_entity_poly.type
_entity_poly.pdbx_seq_one_letter_code
_entity_poly.pdbx_strand_id
1 'polypeptide(L)'
;ATAFGEARFRADMFAAEPGTLAAREEFRGTGGSLYYLRNQDITRGAEQVYVEIRDRDSGFVLSRTQLVPVTDYEVDYLQGRVLLTSPLSSIASDSSLVRAGGLTGQHAFLVVSYEYTPLASNLDTLATGARLSWWATDALRVGVTGSRQKQIGITQSLGGADLVLRKSETTFLKAEVARTDGTGIGQTSSLD
;
A
#
# COMPACT_ATOMS: atom_id res chain seq x y z
N ALA A 1 36.86 -8.17 -14.36
CA ALA A 1 36.16 -6.93 -14.67
C ALA A 1 35.87 -6.86 -16.18
N THR A 2 34.93 -6.01 -16.56
CA THR A 2 34.73 -5.61 -17.97
C THR A 2 35.85 -4.68 -18.43
N ALA A 3 35.94 -4.37 -19.72
CA ALA A 3 36.88 -3.37 -20.26
C ALA A 3 36.66 -1.95 -19.66
N PHE A 4 35.48 -1.70 -19.07
CA PHE A 4 35.11 -0.44 -18.42
C PHE A 4 35.26 -0.49 -16.89
N GLY A 5 35.92 -1.51 -16.33
CA GLY A 5 36.22 -1.60 -14.89
C GLY A 5 35.11 -2.18 -13.99
N GLU A 6 33.95 -2.54 -14.56
CA GLU A 6 32.82 -3.09 -13.79
C GLU A 6 33.03 -4.57 -13.45
N ALA A 7 32.49 -5.02 -12.32
CA ALA A 7 32.45 -6.44 -11.98
C ALA A 7 31.60 -7.21 -13.01
N ARG A 8 32.12 -8.34 -13.53
CA ARG A 8 31.38 -9.16 -14.48
C ARG A 8 30.13 -9.80 -13.89
N PHE A 9 30.13 -10.08 -12.60
CA PHE A 9 29.01 -10.66 -11.87
C PHE A 9 28.72 -9.82 -10.63
N ARG A 10 27.43 -9.59 -10.37
CA ARG A 10 26.95 -8.96 -9.16
C ARG A 10 25.70 -9.70 -8.67
N ALA A 11 25.68 -10.02 -7.40
CA ALA A 11 24.55 -10.60 -6.70
C ALA A 11 24.22 -9.73 -5.49
N ASP A 12 23.00 -9.27 -5.40
CA ASP A 12 22.45 -8.56 -4.26
C ASP A 12 21.28 -9.40 -3.72
N MET A 13 21.27 -9.66 -2.41
CA MET A 13 20.22 -10.45 -1.75
C MET A 13 19.80 -9.76 -0.47
N PHE A 14 18.53 -9.90 -0.13
CA PHE A 14 18.01 -9.46 1.17
C PHE A 14 17.02 -10.46 1.74
N ALA A 15 16.94 -10.49 3.05
CA ALA A 15 15.87 -11.08 3.83
C ALA A 15 15.53 -10.12 4.96
N ALA A 16 14.28 -9.74 5.10
CA ALA A 16 13.82 -8.81 6.11
C ALA A 16 12.48 -9.26 6.67
N GLU A 17 12.30 -9.11 7.96
CA GLU A 17 11.02 -9.23 8.62
C GLU A 17 10.46 -7.82 8.79
N PRO A 18 9.30 -7.49 8.18
CA PRO A 18 8.67 -6.20 8.40
C PRO A 18 8.28 -6.06 9.88
N GLY A 19 8.72 -5.00 10.53
CA GLY A 19 8.34 -4.71 11.92
C GLY A 19 6.88 -4.29 12.05
N THR A 20 6.27 -3.80 10.97
CA THR A 20 4.87 -3.39 10.90
C THR A 20 4.18 -3.99 9.68
N LEU A 21 2.88 -4.14 9.79
CA LEU A 21 2.01 -4.57 8.70
C LEU A 21 0.99 -3.48 8.39
N ALA A 22 0.74 -3.24 7.10
CA ALA A 22 -0.30 -2.34 6.67
C ALA A 22 -1.66 -3.05 6.66
N ALA A 23 -2.69 -2.32 7.08
CA ALA A 23 -4.08 -2.75 7.02
C ALA A 23 -4.95 -1.61 6.50
N ARG A 24 -6.06 -1.98 5.86
CA ARG A 24 -7.11 -1.06 5.45
C ARG A 24 -8.46 -1.65 5.84
N GLU A 25 -9.28 -0.84 6.49
CA GLU A 25 -10.62 -1.23 6.90
C GLU A 25 -11.64 -0.18 6.46
N GLU A 26 -12.84 -0.67 6.19
CA GLU A 26 -13.94 0.14 5.71
C GLU A 26 -15.15 -0.09 6.61
N PHE A 27 -15.72 0.97 7.11
CA PHE A 27 -16.87 0.95 7.99
C PHE A 27 -17.99 1.78 7.37
N ARG A 28 -19.15 1.20 7.22
CA ARG A 28 -20.32 1.99 6.88
C ARG A 28 -20.68 2.92 8.05
N GLY A 29 -21.01 4.16 7.78
CA GLY A 29 -21.50 5.09 8.80
C GLY A 29 -22.72 4.50 9.52
N THR A 30 -22.73 4.56 10.84
CA THR A 30 -23.80 4.01 11.70
C THR A 30 -24.56 5.08 12.46
N GLY A 31 -24.18 6.35 12.30
CA GLY A 31 -24.64 7.46 13.14
C GLY A 31 -23.84 7.60 14.43
N GLY A 32 -22.85 6.76 14.64
CA GLY A 32 -21.92 6.82 15.78
C GLY A 32 -20.61 7.49 15.44
N SER A 33 -19.81 7.76 16.47
CA SER A 33 -18.47 8.35 16.37
C SER A 33 -17.36 7.35 16.63
N LEU A 34 -17.65 6.19 17.23
CA LEU A 34 -16.63 5.24 17.67
C LEU A 34 -16.56 4.03 16.74
N TYR A 35 -15.34 3.75 16.25
CA TYR A 35 -15.04 2.64 15.36
C TYR A 35 -13.86 1.84 15.92
N TYR A 36 -13.98 0.51 15.90
CA TYR A 36 -12.94 -0.40 16.36
C TYR A 36 -12.25 -1.02 15.16
N LEU A 37 -10.94 -0.82 15.08
CA LEU A 37 -10.08 -1.50 14.11
C LEU A 37 -9.87 -2.95 14.56
N ARG A 38 -9.66 -3.82 13.58
CA ARG A 38 -9.41 -5.25 13.81
C ARG A 38 -8.10 -5.50 14.53
N ASN A 39 -7.09 -4.66 14.25
CA ASN A 39 -5.76 -4.80 14.82
C ASN A 39 -5.54 -3.74 15.91
N GLN A 40 -4.68 -4.11 16.85
CA GLN A 40 -4.19 -3.27 17.95
C GLN A 40 -2.74 -2.87 17.68
N ASP A 41 -2.12 -2.13 18.61
CA ASP A 41 -0.73 -1.65 18.47
C ASP A 41 -0.46 -0.92 17.16
N ILE A 42 -1.33 0.04 16.87
CA ILE A 42 -1.25 0.88 15.67
C ILE A 42 0.00 1.76 15.73
N THR A 43 0.75 1.81 14.65
CA THR A 43 1.91 2.71 14.52
C THR A 43 1.43 4.15 14.48
N ARG A 44 1.90 4.96 15.44
CA ARG A 44 1.49 6.37 15.56
C ARG A 44 1.87 7.17 14.32
N GLY A 45 0.90 7.89 13.77
CA GLY A 45 1.08 8.75 12.60
C GLY A 45 1.13 8.00 11.26
N ALA A 46 0.95 6.67 11.26
CA ALA A 46 0.84 5.88 10.04
C ALA A 46 -0.61 5.77 9.55
N GLU A 47 -1.56 6.26 10.33
CA GLU A 47 -2.96 6.19 9.97
C GLU A 47 -3.34 7.30 8.98
N GLN A 48 -4.24 6.94 8.07
CA GLN A 48 -4.93 7.86 7.17
C GLN A 48 -6.41 7.53 7.23
N VAL A 49 -7.20 8.52 7.61
CA VAL A 49 -8.65 8.37 7.79
C VAL A 49 -9.37 9.20 6.74
N TYR A 50 -10.31 8.59 6.05
CA TYR A 50 -11.10 9.22 5.01
C TYR A 50 -12.59 8.97 5.24
N VAL A 51 -13.41 9.91 4.84
CA VAL A 51 -14.83 9.69 4.58
C VAL A 51 -15.02 9.57 3.08
N GLU A 52 -15.59 8.47 2.65
CA GLU A 52 -15.99 8.24 1.27
C GLU A 52 -17.51 8.27 1.15
N ILE A 53 -18.00 9.03 0.19
CA ILE A 53 -19.39 8.98 -0.22
C ILE A 53 -19.45 8.11 -1.46
N ARG A 54 -20.25 7.04 -1.38
CA ARG A 54 -20.38 6.07 -2.46
C ARG A 54 -21.78 6.06 -3.01
N ASP A 55 -21.86 5.91 -4.30
CA ASP A 55 -23.14 5.74 -5.00
C ASP A 55 -23.87 4.52 -4.45
N ARG A 56 -25.15 4.71 -4.18
CA ARG A 56 -25.97 3.71 -3.52
C ARG A 56 -26.18 2.44 -4.36
N ASP A 57 -26.26 2.60 -5.67
CA ASP A 57 -26.61 1.51 -6.58
C ASP A 57 -25.37 0.83 -7.17
N SER A 58 -24.36 1.60 -7.54
CA SER A 58 -23.13 1.08 -8.16
C SER A 58 -21.98 0.84 -7.18
N GLY A 59 -22.03 1.49 -6.00
CA GLY A 59 -20.95 1.44 -5.01
C GLY A 59 -19.71 2.25 -5.39
N PHE A 60 -19.72 2.97 -6.51
CA PHE A 60 -18.59 3.82 -6.90
C PHE A 60 -18.36 4.98 -5.94
N VAL A 61 -17.10 5.31 -5.70
CA VAL A 61 -16.72 6.45 -4.87
C VAL A 61 -17.03 7.74 -5.63
N LEU A 62 -17.96 8.52 -5.12
CA LEU A 62 -18.36 9.82 -5.67
C LEU A 62 -17.54 10.97 -5.07
N SER A 63 -17.17 10.85 -3.80
CA SER A 63 -16.35 11.83 -3.09
C SER A 63 -15.51 11.15 -2.03
N ARG A 64 -14.29 11.66 -1.82
CA ARG A 64 -13.36 11.22 -0.78
C ARG A 64 -12.79 12.43 -0.08
N THR A 65 -12.96 12.50 1.22
CA THR A 65 -12.47 13.59 2.06
C THR A 65 -11.52 13.01 3.11
N GLN A 66 -10.29 13.51 3.13
CA GLN A 66 -9.34 13.15 4.17
C GLN A 66 -9.68 13.90 5.45
N LEU A 67 -9.72 13.18 6.56
CA LEU A 67 -9.91 13.75 7.89
C LEU A 67 -8.56 14.17 8.50
N VAL A 68 -8.61 15.22 9.31
CA VAL A 68 -7.43 15.78 9.96
C VAL A 68 -7.33 15.25 11.39
N PRO A 69 -6.18 14.67 11.79
CA PRO A 69 -5.96 14.21 13.16
C PRO A 69 -6.19 15.33 14.17
N VAL A 70 -6.71 14.98 15.35
CA VAL A 70 -7.04 15.87 16.48
C VAL A 70 -8.23 16.80 16.20
N THR A 71 -8.43 17.25 14.97
CA THR A 71 -9.56 18.12 14.60
C THR A 71 -10.81 17.30 14.30
N ASP A 72 -10.69 16.30 13.44
CA ASP A 72 -11.81 15.52 12.96
C ASP A 72 -11.90 14.14 13.64
N TYR A 73 -10.78 13.64 14.14
CA TYR A 73 -10.72 12.34 14.82
C TYR A 73 -9.54 12.23 15.79
N GLU A 74 -9.67 11.31 16.73
CA GLU A 74 -8.61 10.82 17.60
C GLU A 74 -8.45 9.31 17.47
N VAL A 75 -7.20 8.81 17.66
CA VAL A 75 -6.88 7.38 17.62
C VAL A 75 -6.32 6.93 18.96
N ASP A 76 -6.93 5.90 19.53
CA ASP A 76 -6.30 5.10 20.57
C ASP A 76 -5.46 4.02 19.91
N TYR A 77 -4.16 4.30 19.77
CA TYR A 77 -3.22 3.44 19.04
C TYR A 77 -3.05 2.08 19.70
N LEU A 78 -3.12 2.01 21.03
CA LEU A 78 -2.95 0.74 21.75
C LEU A 78 -4.15 -0.19 21.57
N GLN A 79 -5.36 0.35 21.61
CA GLN A 79 -6.59 -0.43 21.50
C GLN A 79 -7.13 -0.53 20.08
N GLY A 80 -6.55 0.21 19.12
CA GLY A 80 -7.04 0.23 17.75
C GLY A 80 -8.44 0.85 17.63
N ARG A 81 -8.67 1.99 18.29
CA ARG A 81 -9.96 2.69 18.22
C ARG A 81 -9.82 4.03 17.53
N VAL A 82 -10.76 4.34 16.67
CA VAL A 82 -10.92 5.67 16.04
C VAL A 82 -12.18 6.32 16.58
N LEU A 83 -12.02 7.49 17.18
CA LEU A 83 -13.11 8.31 17.69
C LEU A 83 -13.24 9.55 16.80
N LEU A 84 -14.34 9.69 16.10
CA LEU A 84 -14.65 10.88 15.30
C LEU A 84 -15.17 11.99 16.20
N THR A 85 -14.78 13.22 15.94
CA THR A 85 -15.28 14.42 16.62
C THR A 85 -16.78 14.65 16.34
N SER A 86 -17.23 14.27 15.14
CA SER A 86 -18.63 14.33 14.75
C SER A 86 -19.12 12.96 14.29
N PRO A 87 -20.35 12.56 14.64
CA PRO A 87 -20.91 11.28 14.24
C PRO A 87 -21.00 11.13 12.72
N LEU A 88 -20.66 9.95 12.19
CA LEU A 88 -20.78 9.66 10.77
C LEU A 88 -22.11 8.96 10.49
N SER A 89 -23.04 9.68 9.88
CA SER A 89 -24.31 9.11 9.41
C SER A 89 -24.09 8.04 8.34
N SER A 90 -24.99 7.08 8.24
CA SER A 90 -25.00 6.04 7.20
C SER A 90 -25.27 6.60 5.79
N ILE A 91 -25.84 7.79 5.74
CA ILE A 91 -26.26 8.50 4.52
C ILE A 91 -25.66 9.90 4.58
N ALA A 92 -25.11 10.37 3.47
CA ALA A 92 -24.61 11.73 3.34
C ALA A 92 -25.76 12.74 3.50
N SER A 93 -25.55 13.72 4.38
CA SER A 93 -26.49 14.82 4.63
C SER A 93 -25.73 16.12 4.76
N ASP A 94 -26.42 17.25 4.64
CA ASP A 94 -25.82 18.59 4.77
C ASP A 94 -25.23 18.88 6.16
N SER A 95 -25.59 18.07 7.18
CA SER A 95 -25.10 18.16 8.55
C SER A 95 -23.95 17.20 8.86
N SER A 96 -23.45 16.41 7.88
CA SER A 96 -22.37 15.47 8.08
C SER A 96 -20.99 16.15 8.00
N LEU A 97 -19.94 15.46 8.50
CA LEU A 97 -18.52 15.86 8.41
C LEU A 97 -18.09 16.27 6.98
N VAL A 98 -18.79 15.79 5.99
CA VAL A 98 -18.60 16.12 4.57
C VAL A 98 -19.82 16.91 4.10
N ARG A 99 -19.63 18.12 3.59
CA ARG A 99 -20.70 18.85 2.90
C ARG A 99 -21.07 18.12 1.63
N ALA A 100 -22.19 17.42 1.70
CA ALA A 100 -22.57 16.49 0.64
C ALA A 100 -23.13 17.19 -0.61
N GLY A 101 -23.62 18.44 -0.49
CA GLY A 101 -24.22 19.13 -1.64
C GLY A 101 -25.17 18.24 -2.43
N GLY A 102 -24.85 17.97 -3.70
CA GLY A 102 -25.60 17.06 -4.58
C GLY A 102 -25.46 15.57 -4.26
N LEU A 103 -24.73 15.20 -3.22
CA LEU A 103 -24.49 13.79 -2.81
C LEU A 103 -25.44 13.31 -1.71
N THR A 104 -26.44 14.11 -1.35
CA THR A 104 -27.46 13.77 -0.34
C THR A 104 -28.17 12.45 -0.68
N GLY A 105 -28.26 11.55 0.28
CA GLY A 105 -28.91 10.23 0.10
C GLY A 105 -27.94 9.10 -0.26
N GLN A 106 -26.71 9.40 -0.60
CA GLN A 106 -25.67 8.41 -0.92
C GLN A 106 -25.05 7.80 0.36
N HIS A 107 -24.42 6.63 0.25
CA HIS A 107 -23.84 5.96 1.39
C HIS A 107 -22.52 6.58 1.83
N ALA A 108 -22.36 6.79 3.14
CA ALA A 108 -21.14 7.26 3.75
C ALA A 108 -20.35 6.11 4.40
N PHE A 109 -19.05 6.08 4.14
CA PHE A 109 -18.12 5.10 4.68
C PHE A 109 -16.94 5.81 5.34
N LEU A 110 -16.50 5.29 6.47
CA LEU A 110 -15.20 5.59 7.06
C LEU A 110 -14.20 4.58 6.53
N VAL A 111 -13.12 5.07 5.94
CA VAL A 111 -12.01 4.25 5.44
C VAL A 111 -10.77 4.60 6.23
N VAL A 112 -10.19 3.60 6.88
CA VAL A 112 -8.98 3.75 7.70
C VAL A 112 -7.89 2.88 7.14
N SER A 113 -6.81 3.49 6.69
CA SER A 113 -5.56 2.81 6.34
C SER A 113 -4.55 3.07 7.43
N TYR A 114 -3.88 2.04 7.92
CA TYR A 114 -2.96 2.16 9.06
C TYR A 114 -1.89 1.08 9.02
N GLU A 115 -0.83 1.26 9.79
CA GLU A 115 0.15 0.23 10.08
C GLU A 115 0.02 -0.21 11.54
N TYR A 116 0.26 -1.48 11.80
CA TYR A 116 0.23 -2.05 13.14
C TYR A 116 1.38 -3.02 13.36
N THR A 117 1.77 -3.22 14.61
CA THR A 117 2.77 -4.22 15.00
C THR A 117 2.05 -5.53 15.31
N PRO A 118 2.26 -6.60 14.53
CA PRO A 118 1.64 -7.89 14.83
C PRO A 118 2.23 -8.48 16.10
N LEU A 119 1.41 -9.08 16.94
CA LEU A 119 1.90 -9.87 18.06
C LEU A 119 2.84 -10.97 17.55
N ALA A 120 4.00 -11.14 18.18
CA ALA A 120 5.21 -11.86 17.75
C ALA A 120 5.08 -13.33 17.34
N SER A 121 3.91 -13.87 17.09
CA SER A 121 3.68 -15.28 16.76
C SER A 121 3.59 -15.60 15.26
N ASN A 122 3.68 -14.61 14.37
CA ASN A 122 3.50 -14.84 12.95
C ASN A 122 4.81 -14.66 12.16
N LEU A 123 5.68 -15.67 12.23
CA LEU A 123 6.88 -15.82 11.37
C LEU A 123 6.57 -15.88 9.85
N ASP A 124 5.30 -15.68 9.47
CA ASP A 124 4.83 -15.73 8.08
C ASP A 124 4.96 -14.40 7.32
N THR A 125 5.74 -13.45 7.84
CA THR A 125 5.87 -12.10 7.25
C THR A 125 7.23 -11.83 6.59
N LEU A 126 8.00 -12.88 6.29
CA LEU A 126 9.33 -12.73 5.72
C LEU A 126 9.28 -12.16 4.29
N ALA A 127 9.97 -11.05 4.09
CA ALA A 127 10.26 -10.50 2.77
C ALA A 127 11.65 -10.96 2.33
N THR A 128 11.75 -11.59 1.17
CA THR A 128 13.01 -12.03 0.59
C THR A 128 13.13 -11.54 -0.84
N GLY A 129 14.34 -11.27 -1.28
CA GLY A 129 14.57 -10.94 -2.68
C GLY A 129 16.03 -11.07 -3.06
N ALA A 130 16.23 -11.20 -4.37
CA ALA A 130 17.54 -11.28 -4.95
C ALA A 130 17.56 -10.60 -6.34
N ARG A 131 18.71 -10.02 -6.64
CA ARG A 131 19.04 -9.52 -7.96
C ARG A 131 20.38 -10.09 -8.37
N LEU A 132 20.42 -10.68 -9.55
CA LEU A 132 21.65 -11.16 -10.16
C LEU A 132 21.86 -10.40 -11.48
N SER A 133 23.09 -9.98 -11.71
CA SER A 133 23.44 -9.37 -13.00
C SER A 133 24.81 -9.87 -13.46
N TRP A 134 24.93 -10.08 -14.76
CA TRP A 134 26.12 -10.63 -15.37
C TRP A 134 26.41 -9.97 -16.72
N TRP A 135 27.65 -9.51 -16.87
CA TRP A 135 28.20 -9.07 -18.13
C TRP A 135 28.71 -10.29 -18.93
N ALA A 136 27.91 -10.74 -19.87
CA ALA A 136 28.27 -11.85 -20.77
C ALA A 136 29.45 -11.45 -21.67
N THR A 137 29.44 -10.20 -22.12
CA THR A 137 30.54 -9.52 -22.83
C THR A 137 30.72 -8.12 -22.29
N ASP A 138 31.68 -7.36 -22.75
CA ASP A 138 31.83 -5.94 -22.40
C ASP A 138 30.68 -5.07 -22.92
N ALA A 139 29.94 -5.58 -23.92
CA ALA A 139 28.82 -4.89 -24.54
C ALA A 139 27.45 -5.38 -24.07
N LEU A 140 27.36 -6.58 -23.48
CA LEU A 140 26.07 -7.20 -23.13
C LEU A 140 26.02 -7.55 -21.64
N ARG A 141 25.06 -6.94 -20.93
CA ARG A 141 24.67 -7.33 -19.56
C ARG A 141 23.27 -7.89 -19.56
N VAL A 142 23.07 -8.96 -18.85
CA VAL A 142 21.75 -9.49 -18.48
C VAL A 142 21.56 -9.44 -16.97
N GLY A 143 20.35 -9.19 -16.54
CA GLY A 143 19.97 -9.16 -15.13
C GLY A 143 18.65 -9.86 -14.92
N VAL A 144 18.51 -10.47 -13.73
CA VAL A 144 17.26 -11.04 -13.25
C VAL A 144 17.02 -10.56 -11.83
N THR A 145 15.76 -10.25 -11.52
CA THR A 145 15.33 -9.81 -10.20
C THR A 145 14.14 -10.64 -9.77
N GLY A 146 14.14 -11.08 -8.53
CA GLY A 146 13.00 -11.74 -7.93
C GLY A 146 12.85 -11.28 -6.49
N SER A 147 11.62 -11.04 -6.05
CA SER A 147 11.30 -10.84 -4.65
C SER A 147 9.98 -11.49 -4.29
N ARG A 148 9.88 -11.89 -3.04
CA ARG A 148 8.66 -12.45 -2.47
C ARG A 148 8.47 -11.86 -1.08
N GLN A 149 7.29 -11.34 -0.85
CA GLN A 149 6.84 -10.90 0.45
C GLN A 149 5.59 -11.69 0.82
N LYS A 150 5.66 -12.35 1.96
CA LYS A 150 4.51 -13.02 2.54
C LYS A 150 3.97 -12.15 3.67
N GLN A 151 2.70 -11.87 3.62
CA GLN A 151 1.98 -11.12 4.63
C GLN A 151 0.72 -11.92 4.98
N ILE A 152 0.22 -11.83 6.19
CA ILE A 152 -0.87 -12.66 6.71
C ILE A 152 -1.97 -12.89 5.65
N GLY A 153 -2.04 -14.09 5.08
CA GLY A 153 -3.01 -14.49 4.07
C GLY A 153 -2.76 -13.94 2.64
N ILE A 154 -1.74 -13.12 2.42
CA ILE A 154 -1.42 -12.51 1.12
C ILE A 154 0.05 -12.77 0.79
N THR A 155 0.32 -13.22 -0.41
CA THR A 155 1.67 -13.33 -0.94
C THR A 155 1.80 -12.40 -2.14
N GLN A 156 2.79 -11.53 -2.10
CA GLN A 156 3.21 -10.73 -3.24
C GLN A 156 4.51 -11.27 -3.79
N SER A 157 4.61 -11.38 -5.09
CA SER A 157 5.84 -11.73 -5.77
C SER A 157 6.10 -10.79 -6.93
N LEU A 158 7.37 -10.49 -7.15
CA LEU A 158 7.86 -9.72 -8.29
C LEU A 158 8.94 -10.54 -8.97
N GLY A 159 8.84 -10.67 -10.28
CA GLY A 159 9.87 -11.24 -11.14
C GLY A 159 10.16 -10.30 -12.29
N GLY A 160 11.43 -10.13 -12.64
CA GLY A 160 11.83 -9.28 -13.74
C GLY A 160 13.15 -9.70 -14.37
N ALA A 161 13.33 -9.27 -15.61
CA ALA A 161 14.58 -9.45 -16.33
C ALA A 161 14.95 -8.16 -17.02
N ASP A 162 16.24 -7.83 -17.07
CA ASP A 162 16.76 -6.68 -17.75
C ASP A 162 17.94 -7.04 -18.66
N LEU A 163 18.09 -6.26 -19.71
CA LEU A 163 19.15 -6.38 -20.69
C LEU A 163 19.73 -4.99 -20.97
N VAL A 164 21.05 -4.92 -21.02
CA VAL A 164 21.78 -3.73 -21.45
C VAL A 164 22.70 -4.09 -22.59
N LEU A 165 22.51 -3.41 -23.70
CA LEU A 165 23.43 -3.43 -24.84
C LEU A 165 24.18 -2.10 -24.85
N ARG A 166 25.50 -2.14 -24.74
CA ARG A 166 26.36 -0.96 -24.66
C ARG A 166 27.40 -0.97 -25.79
N LYS A 167 27.45 0.11 -26.54
CA LYS A 167 28.47 0.34 -27.58
C LYS A 167 29.63 1.18 -27.03
N SER A 168 29.34 2.14 -26.15
CA SER A 168 30.30 3.01 -25.46
C SER A 168 29.73 3.43 -24.12
N GLU A 169 30.48 4.14 -23.29
CA GLU A 169 29.99 4.67 -22.00
C GLU A 169 28.74 5.54 -22.14
N THR A 170 28.62 6.26 -23.27
CA THR A 170 27.52 7.20 -23.51
C THR A 170 26.43 6.65 -24.44
N THR A 171 26.69 5.52 -25.12
CA THR A 171 25.75 4.93 -26.09
C THR A 171 25.34 3.54 -25.64
N PHE A 172 24.11 3.41 -25.17
CA PHE A 172 23.57 2.13 -24.70
C PHE A 172 22.04 2.04 -24.94
N LEU A 173 21.55 0.82 -25.01
CA LEU A 173 20.12 0.46 -25.00
C LEU A 173 19.83 -0.35 -23.75
N LYS A 174 18.76 0.00 -23.03
CA LYS A 174 18.22 -0.80 -21.93
C LYS A 174 16.82 -1.29 -22.28
N ALA A 175 16.56 -2.55 -21.95
CA ALA A 175 15.23 -3.14 -22.00
C ALA A 175 14.96 -3.84 -20.67
N GLU A 176 13.75 -3.73 -20.17
CA GLU A 176 13.32 -4.35 -18.92
C GLU A 176 11.91 -4.88 -19.09
N VAL A 177 11.65 -6.05 -18.50
CA VAL A 177 10.33 -6.62 -18.34
C VAL A 177 10.18 -7.07 -16.90
N ALA A 178 9.05 -6.70 -16.30
CA ALA A 178 8.73 -7.10 -14.94
C ALA A 178 7.26 -7.52 -14.84
N ARG A 179 7.02 -8.46 -13.93
CA ARG A 179 5.68 -8.94 -13.59
C ARG A 179 5.54 -8.98 -12.07
N THR A 180 4.42 -8.49 -11.60
CA THR A 180 4.03 -8.57 -10.19
C THR A 180 2.77 -9.41 -10.08
N ASP A 181 2.76 -10.38 -9.18
CA ASP A 181 1.60 -11.16 -8.81
C ASP A 181 1.27 -10.93 -7.33
N GLY A 182 -0.01 -10.76 -7.02
CA GLY A 182 -0.52 -10.54 -5.66
C GLY A 182 -1.47 -9.36 -5.59
N THR A 183 -2.38 -9.40 -4.62
CA THR A 183 -3.29 -8.29 -4.34
C THR A 183 -2.53 -7.22 -3.57
N GLY A 184 -2.30 -6.07 -4.19
CA GLY A 184 -1.70 -4.90 -3.52
C GLY A 184 -2.57 -4.44 -2.35
N ILE A 185 -1.95 -4.17 -1.22
CA ILE A 185 -2.63 -3.53 -0.10
C ILE A 185 -2.87 -2.07 -0.50
N GLY A 186 -4.12 -1.70 -0.72
CA GLY A 186 -4.52 -0.31 -0.96
C GLY A 186 -4.59 0.13 -2.42
N GLN A 187 -4.67 -0.76 -3.38
CA GLN A 187 -5.04 -0.34 -4.73
C GLN A 187 -6.54 -0.07 -4.82
N THR A 188 -6.91 1.19 -4.77
CA THR A 188 -8.04 1.68 -5.53
C THR A 188 -7.60 1.72 -6.98
N SER A 189 -8.13 0.85 -7.84
CA SER A 189 -8.05 1.06 -9.27
C SER A 189 -8.87 2.31 -9.59
N SER A 190 -8.22 3.44 -9.80
CA SER A 190 -8.83 4.52 -10.55
C SER A 190 -8.71 4.12 -12.02
N LEU A 191 -9.82 3.80 -12.63
CA LEU A 191 -9.93 3.85 -14.08
C LEU A 191 -10.17 5.32 -14.43
N ASP A 192 -9.15 5.94 -15.05
CA ASP A 192 -9.30 7.20 -15.77
C ASP A 192 -10.07 6.96 -17.07
#